data_cee7ac4d4498b271bed17f11e5f6ea59
#
_entry.id   cee7ac4d4498b271bed17f11e5f6ea59
#
_cell.length_a   1.000
_cell.length_b   1.000
_cell.length_c   1.000
_cell.angle_alpha   90.00
_cell.angle_beta   90.00
_cell.angle_gamma   90.00
#
_symmetry.space_group_name_H-M   'P 1'
#
loop_
_entity.id
_entity.type
_entity.pdbx_description
1 polymer ?
#
loop_
_entity_poly.entity_id
_entity_poly.type
_entity_poly.pdbx_seq_one_letter_code
_entity_poly.pdbx_strand_id
1 'polypeptide(L)'
;MSLIKGIHHVALRPTYAQFEKAKTFYLDLLGLKVVRRWGDEKYPCMMISTGDNSCIEVLPVPEENDVPPEGKFAHLALATDDT
;
A
#
# COMPACT_ATOMS: atom_id res chain seq x y z
N MET A 1 -2.62 -11.08 -27.20
CA MET A 1 -2.94 -11.35 -25.79
C MET A 1 -1.86 -10.76 -24.88
N SER A 2 -2.27 -10.11 -23.84
CA SER A 2 -1.33 -9.48 -22.92
C SER A 2 -0.87 -10.45 -21.83
N LEU A 3 0.41 -10.40 -21.47
CA LEU A 3 0.93 -11.13 -20.33
C LEU A 3 0.54 -10.45 -19.00
N ILE A 4 0.14 -9.19 -19.08
CA ILE A 4 -0.19 -8.40 -17.90
C ILE A 4 -1.68 -8.51 -17.62
N LYS A 5 -2.02 -8.84 -16.38
CA LYS A 5 -3.41 -9.02 -15.93
C LYS A 5 -3.99 -7.78 -15.26
N GLY A 6 -3.21 -6.73 -15.17
CA GLY A 6 -3.65 -5.51 -14.52
C GLY A 6 -2.63 -5.06 -13.49
N ILE A 7 -3.04 -4.15 -12.61
CA ILE A 7 -2.21 -3.66 -11.54
C ILE A 7 -2.33 -4.61 -10.35
N HIS A 8 -1.19 -5.09 -9.83
CA HIS A 8 -1.18 -5.91 -8.62
C HIS A 8 -1.33 -5.02 -7.39
N HIS A 9 -0.49 -4.01 -7.27
CA HIS A 9 -0.62 -3.07 -6.17
C HIS A 9 0.09 -1.76 -6.47
N VAL A 10 -0.30 -0.73 -5.72
CA VAL A 10 0.37 0.57 -5.67
C VAL A 10 0.87 0.73 -4.25
N ALA A 11 2.14 1.09 -4.08
CA ALA A 11 2.75 1.22 -2.76
C ALA A 11 2.95 2.67 -2.38
N LEU A 12 2.58 3.02 -1.15
CA LEU A 12 2.65 4.37 -0.61
C LEU A 12 3.50 4.37 0.66
N ARG A 13 4.19 5.48 0.93
CA ARG A 13 5.01 5.65 2.13
C ARG A 13 4.53 6.86 2.94
N PRO A 14 3.41 6.74 3.67
CA PRO A 14 2.95 7.82 4.54
C PRO A 14 3.83 7.93 5.79
N THR A 15 3.83 9.11 6.42
CA THR A 15 4.37 9.21 7.76
C THR A 15 3.45 8.49 8.74
N TYR A 16 3.90 8.26 9.98
CA TYR A 16 3.07 7.60 10.99
C TYR A 16 1.76 8.36 11.22
N ALA A 17 1.81 9.69 11.29
CA ALA A 17 0.59 10.48 11.46
C ALA A 17 -0.36 10.30 10.29
N GLN A 18 0.16 10.29 9.07
CA GLN A 18 -0.64 10.08 7.87
C GLN A 18 -1.11 8.63 7.75
N PHE A 19 -0.34 7.69 8.29
CA PHE A 19 -0.72 6.27 8.29
C PHE A 19 -2.02 6.05 9.07
N GLU A 20 -2.16 6.70 10.23
CA GLU A 20 -3.39 6.60 11.01
C GLU A 20 -4.59 7.15 10.22
N LYS A 21 -4.40 8.27 9.53
CA LYS A 21 -5.44 8.85 8.68
C LYS A 21 -5.77 7.94 7.50
N ALA A 22 -4.75 7.32 6.91
CA ALA A 22 -4.95 6.39 5.79
C ALA A 22 -5.74 5.17 6.21
N LYS A 23 -5.43 4.61 7.39
CA LYS A 23 -6.19 3.47 7.92
C LYS A 23 -7.66 3.86 8.11
N THR A 24 -7.94 5.01 8.69
CA THR A 24 -9.30 5.48 8.87
C THR A 24 -10.01 5.63 7.52
N PHE A 25 -9.33 6.21 6.54
CA PHE A 25 -9.92 6.42 5.23
C PHE A 25 -10.20 5.10 4.51
N TYR A 26 -9.18 4.25 4.37
CA TYR A 26 -9.34 3.03 3.58
C TYR A 26 -10.15 1.95 4.28
N LEU A 27 -9.94 1.76 5.58
CA LEU A 27 -10.57 0.65 6.29
C LEU A 27 -11.93 1.04 6.86
N ASP A 28 -12.03 2.20 7.49
CA ASP A 28 -13.28 2.59 8.15
C ASP A 28 -14.25 3.28 7.21
N LEU A 29 -13.78 4.27 6.45
CA LEU A 29 -14.67 5.03 5.57
C LEU A 29 -15.03 4.27 4.29
N LEU A 30 -14.03 3.71 3.60
CA LEU A 30 -14.27 2.96 2.37
C LEU A 30 -14.61 1.49 2.61
N GLY A 31 -14.34 0.97 3.79
CA GLY A 31 -14.67 -0.41 4.13
C GLY A 31 -13.80 -1.45 3.46
N LEU A 32 -12.60 -1.09 3.01
CA LEU A 32 -11.69 -2.05 2.41
C LEU A 32 -11.08 -2.94 3.48
N LYS A 33 -10.53 -4.09 3.07
CA LYS A 33 -10.02 -5.07 4.02
C LYS A 33 -8.52 -5.27 3.88
N VAL A 34 -7.84 -5.39 5.03
CA VAL A 34 -6.43 -5.76 5.06
C VAL A 34 -6.32 -7.24 4.73
N VAL A 35 -5.52 -7.58 3.72
CA VAL A 35 -5.32 -8.97 3.30
C VAL A 35 -3.97 -9.51 3.72
N ARG A 36 -3.05 -8.62 4.14
CA ARG A 36 -1.74 -9.03 4.59
C ARG A 36 -1.15 -7.97 5.50
N ARG A 37 -0.47 -8.40 6.56
CA ARG A 37 0.29 -7.51 7.47
C ARG A 37 1.68 -8.08 7.65
N TRP A 38 2.68 -7.20 7.74
CA TRP A 38 4.06 -7.60 8.04
C TRP A 38 4.80 -6.43 8.65
N GLY A 39 6.07 -6.63 8.97
CA GLY A 39 6.88 -5.62 9.63
C GLY A 39 6.75 -5.73 11.13
N ASP A 40 7.11 -4.67 11.83
CA ASP A 40 7.08 -4.63 13.28
C ASP A 40 6.39 -3.38 13.78
N GLU A 41 6.46 -3.10 15.09
CA GLU A 41 5.80 -1.92 15.67
C GLU A 41 6.36 -0.61 15.11
N LYS A 42 7.63 -0.60 14.72
CA LYS A 42 8.28 0.59 14.19
C LYS A 42 7.88 0.82 12.73
N TYR A 43 7.71 -0.26 11.95
CA TYR A 43 7.35 -0.18 10.53
C TYR A 43 6.21 -1.13 10.24
N PRO A 44 5.00 -0.82 10.71
CA PRO A 44 3.84 -1.71 10.49
C PRO A 44 3.33 -1.57 9.07
N CYS A 45 3.61 -2.56 8.24
CA CYS A 45 3.23 -2.57 6.84
C CYS A 45 1.94 -3.34 6.62
N MET A 46 1.18 -2.98 5.59
CA MET A 46 -0.03 -3.72 5.26
C MET A 46 -0.36 -3.65 3.78
N MET A 47 -1.10 -4.65 3.32
CA MET A 47 -1.67 -4.72 1.99
C MET A 47 -3.19 -4.70 2.13
N ILE A 48 -3.84 -3.76 1.45
CA ILE A 48 -5.28 -3.54 1.53
C ILE A 48 -5.90 -3.91 0.18
N SER A 49 -6.91 -4.78 0.20
CA SER A 49 -7.59 -5.19 -1.04
C SER A 49 -8.51 -4.08 -1.53
N THR A 50 -8.47 -3.79 -2.83
CA THR A 50 -9.41 -2.87 -3.46
C THR A 50 -10.63 -3.59 -4.01
N GLY A 51 -10.72 -4.91 -3.85
CA GLY A 51 -11.91 -5.68 -4.17
C GLY A 51 -11.85 -6.47 -5.48
N ASP A 52 -10.85 -6.22 -6.31
CA ASP A 52 -10.74 -6.82 -7.64
C ASP A 52 -9.43 -7.55 -7.90
N ASN A 53 -8.76 -8.04 -6.89
CA ASN A 53 -7.44 -8.66 -6.97
C ASN A 53 -6.28 -7.66 -7.00
N SER A 54 -6.57 -6.37 -7.02
CA SER A 54 -5.51 -5.37 -6.85
C SER A 54 -5.47 -4.89 -5.39
N CYS A 55 -4.38 -4.24 -5.02
CA CYS A 55 -4.16 -3.85 -3.64
C CYS A 55 -3.49 -2.48 -3.53
N ILE A 56 -3.61 -1.90 -2.35
CA ILE A 56 -2.82 -0.74 -1.93
C ILE A 56 -1.86 -1.24 -0.87
N GLU A 57 -0.57 -1.11 -1.11
CA GLU A 57 0.47 -1.47 -0.14
C GLU A 57 0.87 -0.23 0.63
N VAL A 58 0.81 -0.28 1.95
CA VAL A 58 1.12 0.86 2.80
C VAL A 58 2.38 0.55 3.60
N LEU A 59 3.41 1.38 3.41
CA LEU A 59 4.75 1.21 3.98
C LEU A 59 5.10 2.48 4.78
N PRO A 60 4.56 2.63 6.00
CA PRO A 60 4.74 3.88 6.75
C PRO A 60 6.18 4.15 7.16
N VAL A 61 6.53 5.43 7.27
CA VAL A 61 7.83 5.88 7.75
C VAL A 61 7.61 6.81 8.95
N PRO A 62 8.57 6.86 9.91
CA PRO A 62 8.36 7.62 11.15
C PRO A 62 8.17 9.11 10.93
N GLU A 63 8.96 9.73 10.08
CA GLU A 63 8.95 11.18 9.91
C GLU A 63 8.99 11.57 8.44
N GLU A 64 8.61 12.82 8.17
CA GLU A 64 8.52 13.35 6.81
C GLU A 64 9.85 13.28 6.06
N ASN A 65 10.98 13.50 6.75
CA ASN A 65 12.30 13.45 6.12
C ASN A 65 12.74 12.02 5.76
N ASP A 66 11.97 11.01 6.17
CA ASP A 66 12.21 9.62 5.76
C ASP A 66 11.53 9.29 4.44
N VAL A 67 10.71 10.22 3.93
CA VAL A 67 10.07 10.07 2.62
C VAL A 67 11.10 10.30 1.53
N PRO A 68 11.22 9.38 0.54
CA PRO A 68 12.21 9.56 -0.54
C PRO A 68 11.96 10.84 -1.34
N PRO A 69 12.98 11.35 -2.05
CA PRO A 69 12.82 12.57 -2.87
C PRO A 69 11.69 12.49 -3.88
N GLU A 70 11.36 11.32 -4.38
CA GLU A 70 10.26 11.12 -5.32
C GLU A 70 8.88 11.15 -4.64
N GLY A 71 8.83 11.37 -3.32
CA GLY A 71 7.58 11.53 -2.58
C GLY A 71 7.09 10.24 -1.95
N LYS A 72 5.79 10.18 -1.70
CA LYS A 72 5.16 9.08 -0.96
C LYS A 72 4.79 7.88 -1.80
N PHE A 73 4.89 8.02 -3.10
CA PHE A 73 4.66 6.92 -4.03
C PHE A 73 5.89 6.03 -4.05
N ALA A 74 5.75 4.77 -3.70
CA ALA A 74 6.88 3.86 -3.60
C ALA A 74 7.08 3.05 -4.89
N HIS A 75 6.02 2.38 -5.38
CA HIS A 75 6.15 1.58 -6.60
C HIS A 75 4.79 1.18 -7.15
N LEU A 76 4.82 0.73 -8.40
CA LEU A 76 3.69 0.13 -9.07
C LEU A 76 4.07 -1.30 -9.45
N ALA A 77 3.19 -2.25 -9.21
CA ALA A 77 3.43 -3.64 -9.57
C ALA A 77 2.30 -4.14 -10.47
N LEU A 78 2.67 -4.80 -11.56
CA LEU A 78 1.72 -5.36 -12.50
C LEU A 78 1.52 -6.85 -12.24
N ALA A 79 0.30 -7.32 -12.41
CA ALA A 79 -0.03 -8.73 -12.20
C ALA A 79 0.14 -9.49 -13.51
N THR A 80 0.69 -10.69 -13.45
CA THR A 80 0.86 -11.56 -14.60
C THR A 80 0.72 -13.01 -14.17
N ASP A 81 0.25 -13.85 -15.07
CA ASP A 81 0.25 -15.31 -14.87
C ASP A 81 1.56 -15.95 -15.32
N ASP A 82 2.40 -15.19 -16.00
CA ASP A 82 3.65 -15.68 -16.58
C ASP A 82 4.81 -15.05 -15.82
N THR A 83 5.41 -15.82 -14.92
CA THR A 83 6.52 -15.34 -14.10
C THR A 83 7.83 -16.03 -14.45
#